data_0fdb364bd45a2e7dccb210fcf7bfa77e
#
_entry.id   0fdb364bd45a2e7dccb210fcf7bfa77e
#
_cell.length_a   1.000
_cell.length_b   1.000
_cell.length_c   1.000
_cell.angle_alpha   90.00
_cell.angle_beta   90.00
_cell.angle_gamma   90.00
#
_symmetry.space_group_name_H-M   'P 1'
#
loop_
_entity.id
_entity.type
_entity.pdbx_description
1 polymer ?
#
loop_
_entity_poly.entity_id
_entity_poly.type
_entity_poly.pdbx_seq_one_letter_code
_entity_poly.pdbx_strand_id
1 'polypeptide(L)'
;MKLPLHPKLLDVKRTTNVTAKLASHFTLGGVAGRALSWLDSVPYAILALPLRLAVSTVFWNSAMAKLANWDTTISLFTDEYNVPLLPPVLAAYMALAIELTTPVLLVVGLFTRAAALVLLCMTAVIEIFVYPQAWPTHIQWAAMLLVVLCRGAGAISLDSLLWHRFGSSNAGNALGPR
;
A
#
# COMPACT_ATOMS: atom_id res chain seq x y z
N MET A 1 0.18 23.92 -70.34
CA MET A 1 -1.18 24.31 -69.91
C MET A 1 -1.32 23.95 -68.40
N LYS A 2 -1.15 24.92 -67.49
CA LYS A 2 -1.26 24.75 -66.04
C LYS A 2 -2.69 25.02 -65.62
N LEU A 3 -3.41 24.03 -65.13
CA LEU A 3 -4.74 24.21 -64.56
C LEU A 3 -4.63 25.04 -63.28
N PRO A 4 -5.48 26.08 -63.10
CA PRO A 4 -5.51 26.81 -61.85
C PRO A 4 -6.12 25.97 -60.73
N LEU A 5 -5.43 25.84 -59.63
CA LEU A 5 -5.92 25.16 -58.39
C LEU A 5 -7.17 25.87 -57.86
N HIS A 6 -8.24 25.13 -57.69
CA HIS A 6 -9.56 25.62 -57.29
C HIS A 6 -9.48 26.26 -55.88
N PRO A 7 -9.93 27.48 -55.63
CA PRO A 7 -9.76 28.23 -54.37
C PRO A 7 -10.33 27.52 -53.15
N LYS A 8 -11.29 26.59 -53.29
CA LYS A 8 -11.86 25.79 -52.22
C LYS A 8 -10.85 24.83 -51.52
N LEU A 9 -9.77 24.39 -52.23
CA LEU A 9 -8.75 23.54 -51.66
C LEU A 9 -7.78 24.27 -50.71
N LEU A 10 -7.62 25.57 -50.88
CA LEU A 10 -6.79 26.40 -50.02
C LEU A 10 -7.50 26.72 -48.71
N ASP A 11 -8.82 26.83 -48.72
CA ASP A 11 -9.62 27.12 -47.53
C ASP A 11 -9.74 25.90 -46.59
N VAL A 12 -9.86 24.71 -47.16
CA VAL A 12 -9.88 23.46 -46.36
C VAL A 12 -8.54 23.22 -45.65
N LYS A 13 -7.41 23.51 -46.28
CA LYS A 13 -6.09 23.38 -45.64
C LYS A 13 -5.87 24.44 -44.55
N ARG A 14 -6.46 25.63 -44.73
CA ARG A 14 -6.36 26.71 -43.73
C ARG A 14 -7.22 26.42 -42.51
N THR A 15 -8.43 25.89 -42.68
CA THR A 15 -9.31 25.48 -41.59
C THR A 15 -8.76 24.27 -40.83
N THR A 16 -8.18 23.25 -41.49
CA THR A 16 -7.55 22.11 -40.82
C THR A 16 -6.32 22.53 -40.03
N ASN A 17 -5.54 23.49 -40.51
CA ASN A 17 -4.38 24.01 -39.75
C ASN A 17 -4.79 24.87 -38.55
N VAL A 18 -5.90 25.61 -38.63
CA VAL A 18 -6.42 26.39 -37.50
C VAL A 18 -7.02 25.45 -36.43
N THR A 19 -7.76 24.42 -36.82
CA THR A 19 -8.29 23.42 -35.87
C THR A 19 -7.20 22.58 -35.26
N ALA A 20 -6.16 22.18 -36.00
CA ALA A 20 -4.98 21.50 -35.46
C ALA A 20 -4.20 22.39 -34.48
N LYS A 21 -4.06 23.70 -34.79
CA LYS A 21 -3.40 24.66 -33.90
C LYS A 21 -4.22 24.98 -32.64
N LEU A 22 -5.55 25.03 -32.76
CA LEU A 22 -6.45 25.15 -31.61
C LEU A 22 -6.44 23.88 -30.74
N ALA A 23 -6.43 22.70 -31.36
CA ALA A 23 -6.29 21.41 -30.64
C ALA A 23 -4.95 21.28 -29.91
N SER A 24 -3.86 21.85 -30.47
CA SER A 24 -2.55 21.83 -29.80
C SER A 24 -2.47 22.82 -28.62
N HIS A 25 -3.32 23.85 -28.58
CA HIS A 25 -3.43 24.77 -27.44
C HIS A 25 -4.36 24.23 -26.33
N PHE A 26 -5.20 23.23 -26.62
CA PHE A 26 -6.04 22.52 -25.67
C PHE A 26 -5.35 21.25 -25.14
N THR A 27 -4.05 21.10 -25.31
CA THR A 27 -3.32 20.11 -24.53
C THR A 27 -3.42 20.54 -23.06
N LEU A 28 -4.02 19.68 -22.23
CA LEU A 28 -3.96 19.70 -20.75
C LEU A 28 -2.50 19.70 -20.22
N GLY A 29 -1.57 20.15 -21.03
CA GLY A 29 -0.13 20.21 -20.82
C GLY A 29 0.36 21.36 -19.95
N GLY A 30 -0.56 22.18 -19.43
CA GLY A 30 -0.20 23.29 -18.56
C GLY A 30 0.01 22.88 -17.10
N VAL A 31 -0.81 23.43 -16.19
CA VAL A 31 -0.71 23.21 -14.74
C VAL A 31 -1.07 21.77 -14.37
N ALA A 32 -2.11 21.19 -15.00
CA ALA A 32 -2.55 19.82 -14.72
C ALA A 32 -1.48 18.77 -15.13
N GLY A 33 -0.84 18.93 -16.28
CA GLY A 33 0.23 18.01 -16.70
C GLY A 33 1.45 18.07 -15.79
N ARG A 34 1.82 19.28 -15.31
CA ARG A 34 2.90 19.44 -14.33
C ARG A 34 2.53 18.85 -12.96
N ALA A 35 1.28 19.02 -12.51
CA ALA A 35 0.80 18.45 -11.28
C ALA A 35 0.82 16.90 -11.33
N LEU A 36 0.36 16.32 -12.44
CA LEU A 36 0.40 14.86 -12.65
C LEU A 36 1.83 14.34 -12.68
N SER A 37 2.73 14.96 -13.42
CA SER A 37 4.14 14.56 -13.47
C SER A 37 4.84 14.70 -12.11
N TRP A 38 4.44 15.70 -11.31
CA TRP A 38 4.93 15.82 -9.93
C TRP A 38 4.41 14.70 -9.04
N LEU A 39 3.14 14.32 -9.17
CA LEU A 39 2.57 13.18 -8.45
C LEU A 39 3.25 11.85 -8.82
N ASP A 40 3.54 11.65 -10.11
CA ASP A 40 4.25 10.47 -10.60
C ASP A 40 5.71 10.41 -10.09
N SER A 41 6.29 11.55 -9.75
CA SER A 41 7.64 11.64 -9.21
C SER A 41 7.74 11.39 -7.70
N VAL A 42 6.60 11.26 -6.97
CA VAL A 42 6.60 11.02 -5.53
C VAL A 42 7.21 9.64 -5.22
N PRO A 43 8.33 9.58 -4.50
CA PRO A 43 8.95 8.30 -4.16
C PRO A 43 8.01 7.44 -3.32
N TYR A 44 7.94 6.14 -3.63
CA TYR A 44 7.14 5.20 -2.85
C TYR A 44 7.44 5.24 -1.34
N ALA A 45 8.67 5.53 -0.96
CA ALA A 45 9.08 5.64 0.45
C ALA A 45 8.25 6.66 1.24
N ILE A 46 7.85 7.77 0.60
CA ILE A 46 7.00 8.81 1.21
C ILE A 46 5.57 8.30 1.40
N LEU A 47 5.07 7.45 0.50
CA LEU A 47 3.74 6.84 0.60
C LEU A 47 3.72 5.64 1.54
N ALA A 48 4.82 4.87 1.59
CA ALA A 48 4.92 3.69 2.43
C ALA A 48 4.84 4.01 3.92
N LEU A 49 5.43 5.12 4.36
CA LEU A 49 5.46 5.50 5.77
C LEU A 49 4.05 5.76 6.33
N PRO A 50 3.22 6.66 5.76
CA PRO A 50 1.85 6.86 6.24
C PRO A 50 0.98 5.61 6.13
N LEU A 51 1.15 4.77 5.11
CA LEU A 51 0.42 3.49 5.01
C LEU A 51 0.76 2.57 6.19
N ARG A 52 2.05 2.42 6.51
CA ARG A 52 2.52 1.61 7.64
C ARG A 52 2.02 2.17 8.97
N LEU A 53 2.08 3.49 9.17
CA LEU A 53 1.58 4.14 10.39
C LEU A 53 0.07 4.00 10.53
N ALA A 54 -0.70 4.21 9.46
CA ALA A 54 -2.15 4.11 9.49
C ALA A 54 -2.61 2.71 9.91
N VAL A 55 -2.10 1.65 9.25
CA VAL A 55 -2.49 0.28 9.60
C VAL A 55 -1.95 -0.14 10.97
N SER A 56 -0.75 0.30 11.35
CA SER A 56 -0.19 0.02 12.66
C SER A 56 -1.02 0.61 13.79
N THR A 57 -1.54 1.83 13.62
CA THR A 57 -2.41 2.49 14.62
C THR A 57 -3.70 1.70 14.85
N VAL A 58 -4.29 1.13 13.80
CA VAL A 58 -5.51 0.31 13.93
C VAL A 58 -5.28 -0.88 14.85
N PHE A 59 -4.26 -1.70 14.55
CA PHE A 59 -3.98 -2.92 15.32
C PHE A 59 -3.41 -2.62 16.70
N TRP A 60 -2.61 -1.57 16.84
CA TRP A 60 -2.13 -1.10 18.15
C TRP A 60 -3.28 -0.71 19.07
N ASN A 61 -4.25 0.08 18.58
CA ASN A 61 -5.41 0.47 19.35
C ASN A 61 -6.29 -0.73 19.73
N SER A 62 -6.40 -1.72 18.84
CA SER A 62 -7.07 -2.98 19.14
C SER A 62 -6.40 -3.75 20.28
N ALA A 63 -5.06 -3.84 20.27
CA ALA A 63 -4.30 -4.44 21.37
C ALA A 63 -4.50 -3.68 22.69
N MET A 64 -4.45 -2.34 22.64
CA MET A 64 -4.67 -1.52 23.85
C MET A 64 -6.07 -1.69 24.42
N ALA A 65 -7.08 -1.79 23.58
CA ALA A 65 -8.46 -2.05 24.01
C ALA A 65 -8.59 -3.42 24.71
N LYS A 66 -7.92 -4.47 24.19
CA LYS A 66 -7.89 -5.80 24.80
C LYS A 66 -7.20 -5.79 26.17
N LEU A 67 -6.07 -5.09 26.28
CA LEU A 67 -5.33 -4.96 27.53
C LEU A 67 -6.09 -4.17 28.59
N ALA A 68 -6.86 -3.14 28.18
CA ALA A 68 -7.62 -2.33 29.12
C ALA A 68 -8.72 -3.11 29.84
N ASN A 69 -9.27 -4.17 29.20
CA ASN A 69 -10.28 -5.01 29.83
C ASN A 69 -10.12 -6.46 29.37
N TRP A 70 -9.21 -7.16 30.02
CA TRP A 70 -8.82 -8.52 29.63
C TRP A 70 -9.95 -9.54 29.85
N ASP A 71 -10.70 -9.42 30.93
CA ASP A 71 -11.81 -10.33 31.23
C ASP A 71 -12.91 -10.25 30.16
N THR A 72 -13.26 -9.04 29.75
CA THR A 72 -14.17 -8.81 28.62
C THR A 72 -13.62 -9.38 27.32
N THR A 73 -12.32 -9.24 27.08
CA THR A 73 -11.66 -9.84 25.90
C THR A 73 -11.82 -11.35 25.89
N ILE A 74 -11.57 -12.03 27.00
CA ILE A 74 -11.74 -13.49 27.10
C ILE A 74 -13.20 -13.89 26.86
N SER A 75 -14.16 -13.17 27.45
CA SER A 75 -15.60 -13.44 27.21
C SER A 75 -15.97 -13.30 25.73
N LEU A 76 -15.50 -12.24 25.05
CA LEU A 76 -15.75 -12.05 23.62
C LEU A 76 -15.19 -13.21 22.78
N PHE A 77 -13.99 -13.67 23.07
CA PHE A 77 -13.41 -14.81 22.35
C PHE A 77 -14.13 -16.13 22.65
N THR A 78 -14.70 -16.27 23.85
CA THR A 78 -15.42 -17.49 24.27
C THR A 78 -16.84 -17.54 23.74
N ASP A 79 -17.57 -16.42 23.81
CA ASP A 79 -19.00 -16.37 23.61
C ASP A 79 -19.41 -15.84 22.23
N GLU A 80 -18.57 -15.01 21.60
CA GLU A 80 -18.94 -14.27 20.38
C GLU A 80 -18.10 -14.64 19.16
N TYR A 81 -16.76 -14.63 19.26
CA TYR A 81 -15.92 -14.71 18.06
C TYR A 81 -15.82 -16.11 17.45
N ASN A 82 -16.02 -17.18 18.22
CA ASN A 82 -16.02 -18.56 17.75
C ASN A 82 -14.92 -18.90 16.73
N VAL A 83 -13.69 -18.45 16.99
CA VAL A 83 -12.54 -18.68 16.07
C VAL A 83 -12.31 -20.19 15.93
N PRO A 84 -12.39 -20.76 14.72
CA PRO A 84 -12.24 -22.18 14.52
C PRO A 84 -10.83 -22.66 14.86
N LEU A 85 -10.71 -23.93 15.26
CA LEU A 85 -9.45 -24.66 15.48
C LEU A 85 -8.65 -24.23 16.71
N LEU A 86 -8.98 -23.14 17.40
CA LEU A 86 -8.22 -22.63 18.53
C LEU A 86 -9.10 -22.53 19.78
N PRO A 87 -8.61 -22.96 20.96
CA PRO A 87 -9.27 -22.61 22.22
C PRO A 87 -9.37 -21.10 22.39
N PRO A 88 -10.51 -20.57 22.86
CA PRO A 88 -10.77 -19.12 22.94
C PRO A 88 -9.67 -18.32 23.65
N VAL A 89 -9.23 -18.82 24.79
CA VAL A 89 -8.16 -18.17 25.58
C VAL A 89 -6.85 -18.11 24.80
N LEU A 90 -6.48 -19.18 24.11
CA LEU A 90 -5.27 -19.21 23.28
C LEU A 90 -5.41 -18.24 22.09
N ALA A 91 -6.57 -18.21 21.45
CA ALA A 91 -6.86 -17.29 20.35
C ALA A 91 -6.74 -15.82 20.80
N ALA A 92 -7.23 -15.49 22.00
CA ALA A 92 -7.11 -14.14 22.58
C ALA A 92 -5.64 -13.75 22.82
N TYR A 93 -4.82 -14.62 23.40
CA TYR A 93 -3.40 -14.36 23.60
C TYR A 93 -2.62 -14.25 22.29
N MET A 94 -2.91 -15.10 21.32
CA MET A 94 -2.28 -15.03 19.99
C MET A 94 -2.65 -13.73 19.27
N ALA A 95 -3.93 -13.34 19.30
CA ALA A 95 -4.40 -12.08 18.72
C ALA A 95 -3.66 -10.89 19.35
N LEU A 96 -3.61 -10.83 20.69
CA LEU A 96 -2.91 -9.78 21.42
C LEU A 96 -1.42 -9.73 21.05
N ALA A 97 -0.75 -10.88 21.01
CA ALA A 97 0.68 -10.97 20.67
C ALA A 97 0.94 -10.45 19.24
N ILE A 98 0.10 -10.82 18.26
CA ILE A 98 0.19 -10.34 16.89
C ILE A 98 -0.05 -8.82 16.84
N GLU A 99 -1.09 -8.33 17.50
CA GLU A 99 -1.47 -6.93 17.52
C GLU A 99 -0.47 -6.01 18.25
N LEU A 100 0.34 -6.55 19.15
CA LEU A 100 1.42 -5.80 19.80
C LEU A 100 2.72 -5.81 18.98
N THR A 101 3.07 -6.94 18.41
CA THR A 101 4.39 -7.11 17.76
C THR A 101 4.41 -6.58 16.33
N THR A 102 3.41 -6.92 15.53
CA THR A 102 3.41 -6.58 14.09
C THR A 102 3.31 -5.09 13.81
N PRO A 103 2.52 -4.26 14.54
CA PRO A 103 2.54 -2.81 14.35
C PRO A 103 3.92 -2.19 14.61
N VAL A 104 4.61 -2.64 15.65
CA VAL A 104 5.97 -2.17 15.94
C VAL A 104 6.92 -2.51 14.79
N LEU A 105 6.87 -3.75 14.27
CA LEU A 105 7.67 -4.16 13.11
C LEU A 105 7.36 -3.33 11.86
N LEU A 106 6.08 -3.01 11.62
CA LEU A 106 5.66 -2.17 10.51
C LEU A 106 6.17 -0.74 10.65
N VAL A 107 6.03 -0.12 11.84
CA VAL A 107 6.50 1.26 12.10
C VAL A 107 8.00 1.36 11.88
N VAL A 108 8.76 0.46 12.49
CA VAL A 108 10.22 0.40 12.37
C VAL A 108 10.67 -0.01 10.96
N GLY A 109 9.83 -0.75 10.24
CA GLY A 109 10.13 -1.25 8.91
C GLY A 109 11.10 -2.44 8.92
N LEU A 110 10.91 -3.33 9.89
CA LEU A 110 11.69 -4.57 10.03
C LEU A 110 10.79 -5.77 9.75
N PHE A 111 11.24 -6.70 8.92
CA PHE A 111 10.42 -7.83 8.46
C PHE A 111 9.05 -7.40 7.94
N THR A 112 8.99 -6.25 7.29
CA THR A 112 7.75 -5.55 6.95
C THR A 112 6.78 -6.40 6.14
N ARG A 113 7.26 -7.18 5.18
CA ARG A 113 6.41 -8.06 4.36
C ARG A 113 5.81 -9.19 5.18
N ALA A 114 6.59 -9.79 6.08
CA ALA A 114 6.10 -10.86 6.97
C ALA A 114 5.04 -10.31 7.94
N ALA A 115 5.29 -9.16 8.56
CA ALA A 115 4.33 -8.50 9.45
C ALA A 115 3.03 -8.14 8.71
N ALA A 116 3.13 -7.59 7.50
CA ALA A 116 1.97 -7.29 6.67
C ALA A 116 1.17 -8.54 6.28
N LEU A 117 1.84 -9.65 5.98
CA LEU A 117 1.18 -10.93 5.67
C LEU A 117 0.43 -11.46 6.89
N VAL A 118 1.05 -11.45 8.07
CA VAL A 118 0.43 -11.91 9.32
C VAL A 118 -0.83 -11.09 9.63
N LEU A 119 -0.76 -9.76 9.53
CA LEU A 119 -1.92 -8.90 9.74
C LEU A 119 -3.00 -9.06 8.66
N LEU A 120 -2.61 -9.35 7.42
CA LEU A 120 -3.57 -9.64 6.35
C LEU A 120 -4.32 -10.95 6.62
N CYS A 121 -3.62 -12.00 7.06
CA CYS A 121 -4.25 -13.25 7.48
C CYS A 121 -5.18 -13.02 8.68
N MET A 122 -4.74 -12.24 9.67
CA MET A 122 -5.58 -11.88 10.82
C MET A 122 -6.83 -11.10 10.38
N THR A 123 -6.70 -10.12 9.49
CA THR A 123 -7.83 -9.38 8.94
C THR A 123 -8.82 -10.30 8.23
N ALA A 124 -8.33 -11.29 7.48
CA ALA A 124 -9.18 -12.28 6.82
C ALA A 124 -9.94 -13.16 7.84
N VAL A 125 -9.30 -13.57 8.93
CA VAL A 125 -9.96 -14.32 10.02
C VAL A 125 -11.04 -13.48 10.68
N ILE A 126 -10.76 -12.20 10.96
CA ILE A 126 -11.74 -11.28 11.56
C ILE A 126 -12.93 -11.11 10.62
N GLU A 127 -12.70 -10.89 9.32
CA GLU A 127 -13.75 -10.72 8.32
C GLU A 127 -14.64 -11.94 8.19
N ILE A 128 -14.06 -13.14 8.16
CA ILE A 128 -14.82 -14.37 7.88
C ILE A 128 -15.57 -14.88 9.11
N PHE A 129 -14.95 -14.79 10.29
CA PHE A 129 -15.45 -15.48 11.49
C PHE A 129 -15.94 -14.55 12.59
N VAL A 130 -15.49 -13.29 12.64
CA VAL A 130 -15.77 -12.40 13.77
C VAL A 130 -16.78 -11.33 13.38
N TYR A 131 -16.49 -10.52 12.38
CA TYR A 131 -17.31 -9.38 11.99
C TYR A 131 -17.50 -9.26 10.46
N PRO A 132 -18.25 -10.19 9.81
CA PRO A 132 -18.47 -10.14 8.35
C PRO A 132 -19.13 -8.88 7.85
N GLN A 133 -19.93 -8.20 8.69
CA GLN A 133 -20.61 -6.95 8.35
C GLN A 133 -19.66 -5.74 8.31
N ALA A 134 -18.45 -5.85 8.87
CA ALA A 134 -17.47 -4.78 8.89
C ALA A 134 -16.55 -4.78 7.65
N TRP A 135 -16.91 -5.53 6.59
CA TRP A 135 -16.12 -5.65 5.35
C TRP A 135 -15.68 -4.31 4.74
N PRO A 136 -16.46 -3.19 4.80
CA PRO A 136 -16.01 -1.92 4.24
C PRO A 136 -14.78 -1.35 4.97
N THR A 137 -14.63 -1.67 6.25
CA THR A 137 -13.46 -1.29 7.06
C THR A 137 -12.31 -2.26 6.84
N HIS A 138 -12.59 -3.55 6.84
CA HIS A 138 -11.54 -4.58 6.69
C HIS A 138 -10.91 -4.56 5.30
N ILE A 139 -11.66 -4.24 4.24
CA ILE A 139 -11.10 -4.09 2.89
C ILE A 139 -10.10 -2.93 2.80
N GLN A 140 -10.30 -1.85 3.57
CA GLN A 140 -9.37 -0.73 3.63
C GLN A 140 -8.04 -1.17 4.28
N TRP A 141 -8.12 -1.92 5.39
CA TRP A 141 -6.93 -2.48 6.04
C TRP A 141 -6.21 -3.46 5.13
N ALA A 142 -6.96 -4.37 4.49
CA ALA A 142 -6.41 -5.32 3.54
C ALA A 142 -5.72 -4.63 2.36
N ALA A 143 -6.30 -3.57 1.80
CA ALA A 143 -5.70 -2.80 0.71
C ALA A 143 -4.38 -2.16 1.12
N MET A 144 -4.31 -1.52 2.29
CA MET A 144 -3.07 -0.95 2.83
C MET A 144 -2.01 -2.04 3.05
N LEU A 145 -2.39 -3.16 3.67
CA LEU A 145 -1.50 -4.29 3.93
C LEU A 145 -1.00 -4.95 2.65
N LEU A 146 -1.84 -5.09 1.62
CA LEU A 146 -1.46 -5.61 0.30
C LEU A 146 -0.42 -4.72 -0.38
N VAL A 147 -0.60 -3.39 -0.35
CA VAL A 147 0.40 -2.47 -0.89
C VAL A 147 1.74 -2.63 -0.18
N VAL A 148 1.72 -2.70 1.16
CA VAL A 148 2.93 -2.89 1.97
C VAL A 148 3.57 -4.26 1.72
N LEU A 149 2.78 -5.32 1.59
CA LEU A 149 3.25 -6.67 1.29
C LEU A 149 3.94 -6.73 -0.09
N CYS A 150 3.30 -6.18 -1.12
CA CYS A 150 3.81 -6.22 -2.49
C CYS A 150 5.04 -5.31 -2.69
N ARG A 151 4.98 -4.08 -2.17
CA ARG A 151 6.01 -3.06 -2.38
C ARG A 151 7.10 -3.07 -1.31
N GLY A 152 6.83 -3.63 -0.13
CA GLY A 152 7.74 -3.65 1.02
C GLY A 152 7.71 -2.34 1.83
N ALA A 153 8.71 -2.19 2.69
CA ALA A 153 8.80 -1.09 3.65
C ALA A 153 9.15 0.28 3.02
N GLY A 154 9.65 0.31 1.79
CA GLY A 154 10.22 1.50 1.17
C GLY A 154 11.65 1.79 1.65
N ALA A 155 12.27 2.86 1.11
CA ALA A 155 13.64 3.21 1.43
C ALA A 155 13.83 3.70 2.88
N ILE A 156 12.78 4.23 3.50
CA ILE A 156 12.79 4.68 4.91
C ILE A 156 12.37 3.50 5.80
N SER A 157 13.29 2.54 6.00
CA SER A 157 13.03 1.33 6.80
C SER A 157 14.32 0.66 7.24
N LEU A 158 14.26 -0.09 8.34
CA LEU A 158 15.40 -0.92 8.76
C LEU A 158 15.67 -2.05 7.76
N ASP A 159 14.66 -2.61 7.11
CA ASP A 159 14.84 -3.61 6.05
C ASP A 159 15.76 -3.07 4.93
N SER A 160 15.55 -1.81 4.51
CA SER A 160 16.38 -1.16 3.50
C SER A 160 17.82 -0.94 3.99
N LEU A 161 17.96 -0.47 5.24
CA LEU A 161 19.28 -0.22 5.82
C LEU A 161 20.08 -1.52 5.96
N LEU A 162 19.45 -2.58 6.43
CA LEU A 162 20.08 -3.91 6.57
C LEU A 162 20.48 -4.48 5.20
N TRP A 163 19.60 -4.34 4.19
CA TRP A 163 19.90 -4.79 2.84
C TRP A 163 21.10 -4.08 2.25
N HIS A 164 21.21 -2.75 2.42
CA HIS A 164 22.37 -1.98 1.97
C HIS A 164 23.65 -2.35 2.70
N ARG A 165 23.57 -2.70 3.99
CA ARG A 165 24.77 -2.99 4.78
C ARG A 165 25.26 -4.43 4.62
N PHE A 166 24.37 -5.39 4.42
CA PHE A 166 24.73 -6.82 4.35
C PHE A 166 24.58 -7.43 2.95
N GLY A 167 23.72 -6.87 2.09
CA GLY A 167 23.50 -7.38 0.73
C GLY A 167 24.62 -7.08 -0.25
N SER A 168 25.37 -5.99 -0.06
CA SER A 168 26.50 -5.62 -0.92
C SER A 168 27.78 -6.46 -0.66
N SER A 169 27.85 -7.14 0.49
CA SER A 169 29.03 -7.95 0.86
C SER A 169 29.14 -9.25 0.04
N ASN A 170 28.05 -9.78 -0.50
CA ASN A 170 28.06 -11.05 -1.23
C ASN A 170 28.29 -10.89 -2.76
N ALA A 171 28.13 -9.70 -3.31
CA ALA A 171 28.36 -9.47 -4.74
C ALA A 171 29.84 -9.34 -5.12
N GLY A 172 30.68 -9.00 -4.15
CA GLY A 172 32.12 -8.84 -4.36
C GLY A 172 32.93 -10.13 -4.49
N ASN A 173 32.40 -11.26 -4.01
CA ASN A 173 33.14 -12.53 -3.96
C ASN A 173 32.84 -13.48 -5.15
N ALA A 174 31.93 -13.12 -6.06
CA ALA A 174 31.54 -13.96 -7.19
C ALA A 174 32.34 -13.74 -8.47
N LEU A 175 33.27 -12.77 -8.50
CA LEU A 175 34.15 -12.48 -9.63
C LEU A 175 35.61 -12.65 -9.20
N GLY A 176 35.99 -13.88 -8.86
CA GLY A 176 37.38 -14.28 -8.80
C GLY A 176 38.00 -14.35 -10.22
N PRO A 177 39.27 -14.05 -10.38
CA PRO A 177 39.90 -13.94 -11.69
C PRO A 177 39.93 -15.27 -12.42
N ARG A 178 39.52 -15.26 -13.68
CA ARG A 178 39.83 -16.29 -14.67
C ARG A 178 40.92 -15.80 -15.57
#